data_ca65080b08b6ebbcb0c786825e1f2ae5
#
_entry.id   ca65080b08b6ebbcb0c786825e1f2ae5
#
_cell.length_a   1.000
_cell.length_b   1.000
_cell.length_c   1.000
_cell.angle_alpha   90.00
_cell.angle_beta   90.00
_cell.angle_gamma   90.00
#
_symmetry.space_group_name_H-M   'P 1'
#
loop_
_entity.id
_entity.type
_entity.pdbx_description
1 polymer ?
#
loop_
_entity_poly.entity_id
_entity_poly.type
_entity_poly.pdbx_seq_one_letter_code
_entity_poly.pdbx_strand_id
1 'polypeptide(L)'
;MNKKLLLLSVLLLSSCNQNLPSTSITPSVENPTSELPSISESESIIESESISDSESISESESVSVEKPSTIIDVTEKEYYKSLVDRNKINYSSNLENDENHNVDNIEIFQLNDTHGAYLDSSDITGISRVASVIKEKTIDPYAVVKIANGDMMQGTAFSNMLLGEPAVASLNEMNFDAFVIGNHEFDWSIDNLSVYKDGIIENGELDCPFLGANIVDGEGNRPNWIEPYTIVNKGNVKVGIIGVIGDNLESSISKVALGNYRFTSTVESVNKYAKILLEEEKVNILIVSSHAHNEFANQSYVNTYEVDAIINGHDHKSVEETVNRFDGKKVPVIESYTKNYNIGKITLSLDDNKDMQSYTMEHFDPEYFEEDTNLKNIMDVYNEVTAAYQSEVIGYKEGGFNKKDLAISTCTYIAEKYDAAVAMMNTGGVRANISQSEITNALVYEALPFDNELYIATVTGKELYQIVSKSGNYFNQSGIGNGTNCNLSKINDNETYKIVCVDYVATKTFYANYFNDEHDLIKTGDYIRDCAIENIKQNYKK
;
A
#
# COMPACT_ATOMS: atom_id res chain seq x y z
N MET A 1 -10.03 41.53 -27.74
CA MET A 1 -11.40 42.04 -28.01
C MET A 1 -12.36 40.87 -27.93
N ASN A 2 -13.45 41.05 -27.13
CA ASN A 2 -14.64 40.19 -26.88
C ASN A 2 -14.39 38.96 -25.97
N LYS A 3 -14.68 39.00 -24.71
CA LYS A 3 -15.86 39.17 -23.81
C LYS A 3 -17.14 38.46 -24.27
N LYS A 4 -17.54 37.40 -23.49
CA LYS A 4 -18.95 37.11 -23.07
C LYS A 4 -18.84 35.96 -22.04
N LEU A 5 -19.13 36.19 -20.78
CA LEU A 5 -20.40 36.38 -20.04
C LEU A 5 -21.09 35.04 -19.71
N LEU A 6 -20.89 34.60 -18.50
CA LEU A 6 -21.79 34.38 -17.35
C LEU A 6 -23.21 33.89 -17.64
N LEU A 7 -23.62 32.78 -17.05
CA LEU A 7 -25.00 32.66 -16.52
C LEU A 7 -25.01 31.76 -15.27
N LEU A 8 -25.32 32.37 -14.15
CA LEU A 8 -25.76 31.83 -12.86
C LEU A 8 -27.17 31.25 -13.01
N SER A 9 -27.44 30.08 -12.47
CA SER A 9 -28.83 29.71 -12.11
C SER A 9 -28.84 29.08 -10.72
N VAL A 10 -29.33 29.90 -9.80
CA VAL A 10 -29.78 29.55 -8.45
C VAL A 10 -31.15 28.88 -8.58
N LEU A 11 -31.33 27.71 -7.96
CA LEU A 11 -32.66 27.16 -7.71
C LEU A 11 -32.78 26.78 -6.24
N LEU A 12 -33.53 27.58 -5.53
CA LEU A 12 -34.14 27.33 -4.23
C LEU A 12 -35.26 26.29 -4.38
N LEU A 13 -35.28 25.28 -3.51
CA LEU A 13 -36.52 24.58 -3.17
C LEU A 13 -36.56 24.21 -1.69
N SER A 14 -37.44 24.83 -1.07
CA SER A 14 -38.21 24.75 0.15
C SER A 14 -38.37 23.40 0.85
N SER A 15 -38.27 23.54 2.17
CA SER A 15 -38.72 22.73 3.30
C SER A 15 -40.03 21.95 3.13
N CYS A 16 -40.03 20.72 3.64
CA CYS A 16 -41.24 20.12 4.22
C CYS A 16 -40.90 19.43 5.54
N ASN A 17 -41.45 20.01 6.60
CA ASN A 17 -41.44 19.55 7.98
C ASN A 17 -42.53 18.47 8.12
N GLN A 18 -42.21 17.29 8.67
CA GLN A 18 -43.21 16.43 9.32
C GLN A 18 -42.67 15.86 10.60
N ASN A 19 -43.36 16.19 11.68
CA ASN A 19 -43.19 15.72 13.06
C ASN A 19 -43.55 14.24 13.18
N LEU A 20 -42.77 13.49 13.93
CA LEU A 20 -43.17 12.24 14.60
C LEU A 20 -42.74 12.27 16.07
N PRO A 21 -43.50 11.65 16.97
CA PRO A 21 -43.45 11.93 18.39
C PRO A 21 -42.39 11.12 19.14
N SER A 22 -41.82 11.76 20.17
CA SER A 22 -40.91 11.20 21.15
C SER A 22 -41.64 10.21 22.07
N THR A 23 -41.11 8.98 22.16
CA THR A 23 -41.36 8.10 23.33
C THR A 23 -40.03 7.84 24.02
N SER A 24 -39.91 8.38 25.21
CA SER A 24 -38.86 8.13 26.17
C SER A 24 -39.04 6.76 26.81
N ILE A 25 -38.04 5.88 26.73
CA ILE A 25 -37.93 4.70 27.58
C ILE A 25 -36.53 4.73 28.22
N THR A 26 -36.51 4.98 29.52
CA THR A 26 -35.35 4.76 30.38
C THR A 26 -35.28 3.29 30.77
N PRO A 27 -34.13 2.64 30.72
CA PRO A 27 -33.90 1.42 31.47
C PRO A 27 -33.13 1.71 32.77
N SER A 28 -33.71 1.20 33.84
CA SER A 28 -33.19 1.14 35.19
C SER A 28 -31.92 0.29 35.30
N VAL A 29 -30.98 0.80 36.08
CA VAL A 29 -29.74 0.12 36.49
C VAL A 29 -30.09 -0.90 37.59
N GLU A 30 -29.76 -2.16 37.42
CA GLU A 30 -29.55 -3.13 38.48
C GLU A 30 -28.14 -3.70 38.39
N ASN A 31 -27.37 -3.48 39.45
CA ASN A 31 -26.10 -4.13 39.74
C ASN A 31 -26.33 -5.52 40.33
N PRO A 32 -25.56 -6.53 39.96
CA PRO A 32 -25.26 -7.60 40.89
C PRO A 32 -23.75 -7.63 41.23
N THR A 33 -23.49 -7.48 42.50
CA THR A 33 -22.29 -7.90 43.20
C THR A 33 -22.15 -9.42 43.16
N SER A 34 -20.98 -9.95 42.79
CA SER A 34 -20.57 -11.29 43.22
C SER A 34 -19.05 -11.38 43.33
N GLU A 35 -18.67 -11.90 44.44
CA GLU A 35 -17.42 -12.09 45.11
C GLU A 35 -16.34 -12.85 44.30
N LEU A 36 -15.09 -12.45 44.53
CA LEU A 36 -13.86 -13.19 44.17
C LEU A 36 -13.59 -14.28 45.21
N PRO A 37 -13.11 -15.45 44.81
CA PRO A 37 -12.41 -16.34 45.72
C PRO A 37 -10.90 -16.16 45.58
N SER A 38 -10.30 -15.91 46.75
CA SER A 38 -8.87 -15.94 47.02
C SER A 38 -8.32 -17.38 46.92
N ILE A 39 -7.20 -17.57 46.22
CA ILE A 39 -6.38 -18.79 46.36
C ILE A 39 -4.96 -18.39 46.78
N SER A 40 -4.52 -19.07 47.82
CA SER A 40 -3.31 -18.91 48.60
C SER A 40 -2.03 -19.33 47.86
N GLU A 41 -0.96 -18.64 48.20
CA GLU A 41 0.44 -18.99 47.97
C GLU A 41 0.81 -20.35 48.57
N SER A 42 1.62 -21.12 47.84
CA SER A 42 2.48 -22.14 48.44
C SER A 42 3.82 -22.19 47.68
N GLU A 43 4.84 -21.69 48.34
CA GLU A 43 6.25 -21.88 48.01
C GLU A 43 6.63 -23.36 48.12
N SER A 44 7.47 -23.87 47.19
CA SER A 44 8.35 -25.02 47.47
C SER A 44 9.68 -24.85 46.77
N ILE A 45 10.67 -24.67 47.58
CA ILE A 45 12.10 -24.74 47.30
C ILE A 45 12.46 -26.20 47.00
N ILE A 46 13.21 -26.46 45.95
CA ILE A 46 14.03 -27.67 45.81
C ILE A 46 15.40 -27.31 45.25
N GLU A 47 16.40 -27.83 45.96
CA GLU A 47 17.82 -27.64 45.88
C GLU A 47 18.45 -28.22 44.60
N SER A 48 19.60 -27.64 44.27
CA SER A 48 20.56 -28.08 43.27
C SER A 48 21.29 -29.35 43.63
N GLU A 49 21.34 -30.32 42.74
CA GLU A 49 22.43 -31.32 42.69
C GLU A 49 23.06 -31.36 41.30
N SER A 50 24.38 -31.20 41.30
CA SER A 50 25.27 -31.35 40.15
C SER A 50 25.64 -32.82 39.97
N ILE A 51 25.42 -33.39 38.77
CA ILE A 51 26.09 -34.61 38.35
C ILE A 51 26.63 -34.41 36.91
N SER A 52 27.94 -34.53 36.82
CA SER A 52 28.68 -34.70 35.57
C SER A 52 28.59 -36.14 35.12
N ASP A 53 28.17 -36.40 33.88
CA ASP A 53 28.71 -37.51 33.12
C ASP A 53 28.48 -37.29 31.61
N SER A 54 29.56 -37.50 30.89
CA SER A 54 29.67 -37.42 29.45
C SER A 54 29.20 -38.73 28.81
N GLU A 55 28.13 -38.69 28.02
CA GLU A 55 27.89 -39.69 27.00
C GLU A 55 27.47 -39.04 25.66
N SER A 56 28.18 -39.48 24.63
CA SER A 56 27.98 -39.13 23.25
C SER A 56 26.62 -39.60 22.76
N ILE A 57 25.76 -38.64 22.36
CA ILE A 57 24.51 -38.95 21.69
C ILE A 57 24.63 -38.52 20.22
N SER A 58 24.38 -39.51 19.38
CA SER A 58 24.24 -39.50 17.94
C SER A 58 23.46 -38.32 17.40
N GLU A 59 23.91 -37.80 16.26
CA GLU A 59 23.20 -36.87 15.40
C GLU A 59 21.74 -37.30 15.21
N SER A 60 20.82 -36.53 15.79
CA SER A 60 19.41 -36.58 15.43
C SER A 60 19.26 -35.76 14.17
N GLU A 61 18.84 -36.40 13.07
CA GLU A 61 18.35 -35.74 11.88
C GLU A 61 17.32 -34.68 12.29
N SER A 62 17.67 -33.41 12.09
CA SER A 62 16.74 -32.32 12.15
C SER A 62 15.76 -32.51 10.97
N VAL A 63 14.55 -32.96 11.27
CA VAL A 63 13.45 -32.83 10.34
C VAL A 63 13.24 -31.33 10.12
N SER A 64 13.74 -30.82 9.00
CA SER A 64 13.41 -29.50 8.52
C SER A 64 11.89 -29.51 8.24
N VAL A 65 11.13 -28.90 9.12
CA VAL A 65 9.76 -28.51 8.80
C VAL A 65 9.90 -27.49 7.66
N GLU A 66 9.66 -27.93 6.42
CA GLU A 66 9.53 -27.01 5.29
C GLU A 66 8.46 -25.97 5.68
N LYS A 67 8.90 -24.70 5.90
CA LYS A 67 8.00 -23.56 5.91
C LYS A 67 7.23 -23.62 4.60
N PRO A 68 5.90 -23.57 4.59
CA PRO A 68 5.18 -23.42 3.34
C PRO A 68 5.68 -22.14 2.68
N SER A 69 6.36 -22.25 1.56
CA SER A 69 6.85 -21.10 0.81
C SER A 69 5.64 -20.40 0.18
N THR A 70 5.15 -19.38 0.86
CA THR A 70 4.16 -18.41 0.34
C THR A 70 4.85 -17.23 -0.34
N ILE A 71 6.11 -17.36 -0.68
CA ILE A 71 6.88 -16.31 -1.36
C ILE A 71 6.46 -16.30 -2.82
N ILE A 72 5.96 -15.16 -3.29
CA ILE A 72 5.68 -14.93 -4.72
C ILE A 72 6.99 -14.97 -5.49
N ASP A 73 6.99 -15.65 -6.63
CA ASP A 73 8.17 -15.70 -7.50
C ASP A 73 8.41 -14.32 -8.14
N VAL A 74 9.55 -13.74 -7.84
CA VAL A 74 10.02 -12.44 -8.38
C VAL A 74 11.26 -12.58 -9.25
N THR A 75 11.61 -13.79 -9.68
CA THR A 75 12.83 -14.10 -10.44
C THR A 75 12.98 -13.23 -11.69
N GLU A 76 11.89 -12.96 -12.41
CA GLU A 76 11.93 -12.09 -13.59
C GLU A 76 12.26 -10.64 -13.19
N LYS A 77 11.70 -10.14 -12.09
CA LYS A 77 11.97 -8.79 -11.59
C LYS A 77 13.43 -8.67 -11.11
N GLU A 78 13.92 -9.67 -10.41
CA GLU A 78 15.33 -9.75 -10.00
C GLU A 78 16.27 -9.79 -11.19
N TYR A 79 15.90 -10.49 -12.27
CA TYR A 79 16.67 -10.48 -13.51
C TYR A 79 16.77 -9.07 -14.07
N TYR A 80 15.67 -8.34 -14.25
CA TYR A 80 15.73 -6.96 -14.74
C TYR A 80 16.50 -6.05 -13.78
N LYS A 81 16.33 -6.20 -12.47
CA LYS A 81 17.14 -5.51 -11.45
C LYS A 81 18.64 -5.73 -11.65
N SER A 82 19.04 -6.96 -11.97
CA SER A 82 20.45 -7.31 -12.16
C SER A 82 21.11 -6.63 -13.38
N LEU A 83 20.30 -6.15 -14.33
CA LEU A 83 20.79 -5.44 -15.52
C LEU A 83 21.08 -3.96 -15.27
N VAL A 84 20.69 -3.41 -14.14
CA VAL A 84 20.90 -1.99 -13.78
C VAL A 84 22.38 -1.74 -13.51
N ASP A 85 22.99 -0.82 -14.24
CA ASP A 85 24.38 -0.38 -14.02
C ASP A 85 24.44 0.66 -12.90
N ARG A 86 24.45 0.21 -11.67
CA ARG A 86 24.46 1.06 -10.46
C ARG A 86 25.72 1.92 -10.34
N ASN A 87 26.81 1.61 -11.08
CA ASN A 87 27.98 2.48 -11.12
C ASN A 87 27.71 3.83 -11.80
N LYS A 88 26.60 3.96 -12.54
CA LYS A 88 26.16 5.24 -13.12
C LYS A 88 25.31 6.06 -12.13
N ILE A 89 24.88 5.49 -11.02
CA ILE A 89 24.08 6.17 -10.01
C ILE A 89 25.02 6.92 -9.07
N ASN A 90 24.82 8.22 -8.97
CA ASN A 90 25.59 9.09 -8.09
C ASN A 90 24.61 9.86 -7.19
N TYR A 91 24.49 9.43 -5.96
CA TYR A 91 23.69 10.13 -4.97
C TYR A 91 24.34 11.43 -4.53
N SER A 92 23.50 12.44 -4.27
CA SER A 92 23.95 13.68 -3.64
C SER A 92 24.41 13.40 -2.20
N SER A 93 25.39 14.17 -1.74
CA SER A 93 25.82 14.05 -0.34
C SER A 93 24.72 14.52 0.62
N ASN A 94 24.45 13.74 1.66
CA ASN A 94 23.53 14.13 2.72
C ASN A 94 24.08 15.33 3.50
N LEU A 95 23.16 16.21 3.92
CA LEU A 95 23.49 17.22 4.90
C LEU A 95 23.59 16.54 6.28
N GLU A 96 24.78 16.62 6.89
CA GLU A 96 24.94 16.15 8.27
C GLU A 96 24.18 17.07 9.23
N ASN A 97 23.51 16.49 10.23
CA ASN A 97 22.81 17.27 11.24
C ASN A 97 23.80 18.12 12.08
N ASP A 98 23.47 19.38 12.31
CA ASP A 98 24.18 20.23 13.25
C ASP A 98 23.35 20.42 14.52
N GLU A 99 23.68 19.67 15.57
CA GLU A 99 22.97 19.73 16.87
C GLU A 99 23.03 21.11 17.54
N ASN A 100 23.94 22.01 17.10
CA ASN A 100 23.99 23.39 17.60
C ASN A 100 23.10 24.33 16.80
N HIS A 101 22.56 23.90 15.65
CA HIS A 101 21.62 24.68 14.87
C HIS A 101 20.29 24.78 15.61
N ASN A 102 19.88 26.01 15.96
CA ASN A 102 18.62 26.24 16.63
C ASN A 102 17.46 26.22 15.63
N VAL A 103 16.59 25.26 15.76
CA VAL A 103 15.43 25.08 14.89
C VAL A 103 14.18 25.65 15.56
N ASP A 104 13.52 26.62 14.91
CA ASP A 104 12.28 27.24 15.39
C ASP A 104 11.02 26.65 14.72
N ASN A 105 11.21 25.88 13.66
CA ASN A 105 10.13 25.19 12.97
C ASN A 105 10.58 23.79 12.56
N ILE A 106 9.68 22.80 12.52
CA ILE A 106 9.89 21.52 11.84
C ILE A 106 9.05 21.50 10.56
N GLU A 107 9.69 21.25 9.44
CA GLU A 107 9.07 21.15 8.12
C GLU A 107 8.92 19.68 7.73
N ILE A 108 7.69 19.18 7.65
CA ILE A 108 7.40 17.77 7.36
C ILE A 108 6.87 17.70 5.93
N PHE A 109 7.66 17.13 5.01
CA PHE A 109 7.18 16.76 3.68
C PHE A 109 6.72 15.32 3.69
N GLN A 110 5.56 15.08 3.10
CA GLN A 110 5.02 13.74 2.98
C GLN A 110 4.72 13.41 1.52
N LEU A 111 5.00 12.16 1.16
CA LEU A 111 4.70 11.54 -0.12
C LEU A 111 4.02 10.20 0.14
N ASN A 112 2.92 9.90 -0.54
CA ASN A 112 2.19 8.64 -0.41
C ASN A 112 1.63 8.21 -1.75
N ASP A 113 1.28 6.94 -1.89
CA ASP A 113 0.54 6.40 -3.04
C ASP A 113 1.14 6.80 -4.40
N THR A 114 2.47 6.80 -4.48
CA THR A 114 3.21 7.09 -5.72
C THR A 114 2.92 6.05 -6.80
N HIS A 115 2.67 4.79 -6.40
CA HIS A 115 2.31 3.70 -7.30
C HIS A 115 3.23 3.59 -8.51
N GLY A 116 4.55 3.65 -8.27
CA GLY A 116 5.55 3.48 -9.31
C GLY A 116 5.65 4.64 -10.31
N ALA A 117 5.03 5.80 -10.06
CA ALA A 117 5.03 6.97 -10.93
C ALA A 117 6.36 7.75 -10.81
N TYR A 118 7.45 7.17 -11.27
CA TYR A 118 8.80 7.74 -11.16
C TYR A 118 9.28 8.48 -12.41
N LEU A 119 8.79 8.10 -13.59
CA LEU A 119 9.12 8.76 -14.86
C LEU A 119 8.08 9.81 -15.21
N ASP A 120 8.54 10.97 -15.69
CA ASP A 120 7.66 12.02 -16.19
C ASP A 120 7.05 11.63 -17.53
N SER A 121 5.74 11.87 -17.70
CA SER A 121 5.02 11.60 -18.94
C SER A 121 3.83 12.56 -19.09
N SER A 122 3.01 12.40 -20.15
CA SER A 122 1.81 13.23 -20.33
C SER A 122 0.76 13.07 -19.23
N ASP A 123 0.75 11.92 -18.56
CA ASP A 123 -0.30 11.53 -17.60
C ASP A 123 0.27 11.20 -16.20
N ILE A 124 1.58 11.33 -16.04
CA ILE A 124 2.30 11.05 -14.78
C ILE A 124 3.29 12.16 -14.51
N THR A 125 3.21 12.76 -13.33
CA THR A 125 4.24 13.67 -12.82
C THR A 125 5.37 12.85 -12.21
N GLY A 126 6.56 12.92 -12.81
CA GLY A 126 7.74 12.17 -12.40
C GLY A 126 8.29 12.62 -11.04
N ILE A 127 8.99 11.71 -10.38
CA ILE A 127 9.53 11.93 -9.03
C ILE A 127 10.61 13.05 -9.01
N SER A 128 11.28 13.30 -10.11
CA SER A 128 12.27 14.38 -10.24
C SER A 128 11.68 15.77 -10.01
N ARG A 129 10.39 15.97 -10.35
CA ARG A 129 9.67 17.22 -10.05
C ARG A 129 9.32 17.34 -8.57
N VAL A 130 8.99 16.21 -7.91
CA VAL A 130 8.77 16.15 -6.45
C VAL A 130 10.04 16.57 -5.70
N ALA A 131 11.20 16.10 -6.15
CA ALA A 131 12.50 16.51 -5.57
C ALA A 131 12.70 18.03 -5.64
N SER A 132 12.36 18.65 -6.78
CA SER A 132 12.42 20.11 -6.93
C SER A 132 11.45 20.84 -5.99
N VAL A 133 10.22 20.32 -5.80
CA VAL A 133 9.29 20.89 -4.81
C VAL A 133 9.92 20.89 -3.42
N ILE A 134 10.42 19.75 -2.96
CA ILE A 134 11.05 19.62 -1.64
C ILE A 134 12.20 20.64 -1.50
N LYS A 135 13.08 20.68 -2.49
CA LYS A 135 14.26 21.57 -2.51
C LYS A 135 13.86 23.05 -2.48
N GLU A 136 12.90 23.47 -3.31
CA GLU A 136 12.50 24.89 -3.41
C GLU A 136 11.59 25.35 -2.26
N LYS A 137 10.86 24.43 -1.63
CA LYS A 137 9.93 24.74 -0.53
C LYS A 137 10.52 24.49 0.85
N THR A 138 11.73 23.97 0.94
CA THR A 138 12.51 23.91 2.17
C THR A 138 12.96 25.31 2.56
N ILE A 139 12.66 25.71 3.81
CA ILE A 139 13.06 27.01 4.39
C ILE A 139 14.37 26.84 5.16
N ASP A 140 14.42 25.82 6.02
CA ASP A 140 15.61 25.49 6.81
C ASP A 140 16.00 24.02 6.57
N PRO A 141 17.12 23.77 5.87
CA PRO A 141 17.52 22.39 5.53
C PRO A 141 17.84 21.51 6.75
N TYR A 142 18.14 22.11 7.92
CA TYR A 142 18.35 21.36 9.17
C TYR A 142 17.05 21.00 9.89
N ALA A 143 15.91 21.52 9.45
CA ALA A 143 14.61 21.38 10.09
C ALA A 143 13.65 20.46 9.32
N VAL A 144 14.10 19.79 8.25
CA VAL A 144 13.24 19.05 7.33
C VAL A 144 13.14 17.59 7.71
N VAL A 145 11.91 17.11 7.87
CA VAL A 145 11.54 15.68 7.98
C VAL A 145 10.84 15.27 6.69
N LYS A 146 11.22 14.13 6.10
CA LYS A 146 10.65 13.59 4.87
C LYS A 146 10.17 12.18 5.10
N ILE A 147 8.87 11.93 4.84
CA ILE A 147 8.23 10.64 5.12
C ILE A 147 7.54 10.12 3.86
N ALA A 148 7.90 8.91 3.44
CA ALA A 148 7.17 8.14 2.44
C ALA A 148 6.11 7.29 3.17
N ASN A 149 4.83 7.53 2.90
CA ASN A 149 3.74 6.91 3.65
C ASN A 149 2.99 5.86 2.83
N GLY A 150 3.70 4.83 2.39
CA GLY A 150 3.17 3.62 1.78
C GLY A 150 2.72 3.73 0.33
N ASP A 151 2.54 2.57 -0.29
CA ASP A 151 2.11 2.38 -1.67
C ASP A 151 3.02 3.12 -2.68
N MET A 152 4.33 3.02 -2.43
CA MET A 152 5.35 3.68 -3.22
C MET A 152 5.76 2.85 -4.44
N MET A 153 5.87 1.52 -4.29
CA MET A 153 6.64 0.68 -5.19
C MET A 153 5.85 0.15 -6.38
N GLN A 154 4.62 -0.35 -6.14
CA GLN A 154 3.82 -1.08 -7.12
C GLN A 154 2.93 -0.14 -7.95
N GLY A 155 2.85 -0.33 -9.28
CA GLY A 155 1.85 0.37 -10.11
C GLY A 155 2.21 0.53 -11.59
N THR A 156 3.42 0.97 -11.94
CA THR A 156 3.85 1.11 -13.35
C THR A 156 4.74 -0.03 -13.80
N ALA A 157 4.84 -0.26 -15.13
CA ALA A 157 5.80 -1.23 -15.67
C ALA A 157 7.23 -0.93 -15.24
N PHE A 158 7.60 0.33 -15.25
CA PHE A 158 8.93 0.81 -14.85
C PHE A 158 9.32 0.33 -13.44
N SER A 159 8.46 0.55 -12.47
CA SER A 159 8.73 0.15 -11.09
C SER A 159 8.54 -1.35 -10.86
N ASN A 160 7.47 -1.94 -11.41
CA ASN A 160 7.14 -3.34 -11.21
C ASN A 160 8.22 -4.30 -11.75
N MET A 161 8.76 -4.01 -12.94
CA MET A 161 9.83 -4.81 -13.54
C MET A 161 11.12 -4.81 -12.71
N LEU A 162 11.34 -3.78 -11.91
CA LEU A 162 12.54 -3.57 -11.10
C LEU A 162 12.29 -3.82 -9.60
N LEU A 163 11.19 -4.52 -9.26
CA LEU A 163 10.79 -4.83 -7.87
C LEU A 163 10.69 -3.57 -6.97
N GLY A 164 10.38 -2.41 -7.55
CA GLY A 164 10.28 -1.15 -6.82
C GLY A 164 11.62 -0.47 -6.48
N GLU A 165 12.76 -0.94 -6.98
CA GLU A 165 14.07 -0.31 -6.72
C GLU A 165 14.15 1.19 -7.10
N PRO A 166 13.45 1.70 -8.15
CA PRO A 166 13.37 3.13 -8.40
C PRO A 166 12.81 3.94 -7.23
N ALA A 167 11.91 3.36 -6.40
CA ALA A 167 11.45 3.99 -5.17
C ALA A 167 12.60 4.14 -4.17
N VAL A 168 13.35 3.06 -3.94
CA VAL A 168 14.51 3.06 -3.04
C VAL A 168 15.52 4.13 -3.45
N ALA A 169 15.91 4.13 -4.73
CA ALA A 169 16.87 5.10 -5.25
C ALA A 169 16.39 6.56 -5.12
N SER A 170 15.09 6.79 -5.36
CA SER A 170 14.49 8.13 -5.23
C SER A 170 14.49 8.62 -3.79
N LEU A 171 14.12 7.76 -2.85
CA LEU A 171 14.09 8.10 -1.42
C LEU A 171 15.49 8.35 -0.87
N ASN A 172 16.49 7.56 -1.31
CA ASN A 172 17.90 7.78 -0.96
C ASN A 172 18.41 9.12 -1.49
N GLU A 173 18.20 9.42 -2.78
CA GLU A 173 18.63 10.73 -3.35
C GLU A 173 17.98 11.91 -2.64
N MET A 174 16.71 11.81 -2.31
CA MET A 174 15.98 12.86 -1.59
C MET A 174 16.22 12.85 -0.08
N ASN A 175 16.94 11.86 0.47
CA ASN A 175 17.22 11.68 1.90
C ASN A 175 15.96 11.63 2.74
N PHE A 176 15.07 10.67 2.47
CA PHE A 176 13.89 10.43 3.28
C PHE A 176 14.28 9.86 4.65
N ASP A 177 13.52 10.22 5.68
CA ASP A 177 13.77 9.83 7.08
C ASP A 177 13.03 8.54 7.47
N ALA A 178 11.96 8.19 6.75
CA ALA A 178 11.16 6.99 6.98
C ALA A 178 10.39 6.55 5.74
N PHE A 179 10.21 5.23 5.61
CA PHE A 179 9.27 4.62 4.67
C PHE A 179 8.26 3.76 5.45
N VAL A 180 7.03 4.23 5.57
CA VAL A 180 5.93 3.48 6.19
C VAL A 180 5.36 2.48 5.18
N ILE A 181 5.18 1.24 5.59
CA ILE A 181 4.66 0.16 4.74
C ILE A 181 3.17 0.40 4.45
N GLY A 182 2.79 0.39 3.16
CA GLY A 182 1.41 0.35 2.69
C GLY A 182 0.96 -1.06 2.29
N ASN A 183 -0.27 -1.18 1.79
CA ASN A 183 -0.79 -2.49 1.40
C ASN A 183 -0.19 -3.00 0.08
N HIS A 184 0.23 -2.12 -0.81
CA HIS A 184 0.86 -2.51 -2.08
C HIS A 184 2.34 -2.88 -1.97
N GLU A 185 2.99 -2.64 -0.85
CA GLU A 185 4.29 -3.23 -0.55
C GLU A 185 4.20 -4.76 -0.32
N PHE A 186 3.00 -5.28 -0.08
CA PHE A 186 2.77 -6.74 0.03
C PHE A 186 2.55 -7.42 -1.33
N ASP A 187 2.30 -6.71 -2.42
CA ASP A 187 1.86 -7.31 -3.69
C ASP A 187 2.83 -8.37 -4.25
N TRP A 188 4.10 -8.27 -3.91
CA TRP A 188 5.11 -9.28 -4.27
C TRP A 188 5.55 -10.17 -3.09
N SER A 189 4.76 -10.25 -2.03
CA SER A 189 5.14 -10.71 -0.69
C SER A 189 6.14 -9.77 -0.01
N ILE A 190 5.80 -9.32 1.20
CA ILE A 190 6.63 -8.34 1.92
C ILE A 190 8.06 -8.86 2.17
N ASP A 191 8.24 -10.18 2.29
CA ASP A 191 9.55 -10.79 2.50
C ASP A 191 10.52 -10.56 1.33
N ASN A 192 10.01 -10.41 0.09
CA ASN A 192 10.85 -10.09 -1.06
C ASN A 192 11.43 -8.67 -1.01
N LEU A 193 10.85 -7.77 -0.21
CA LEU A 193 11.37 -6.40 -0.02
C LEU A 193 12.48 -6.34 1.03
N SER A 194 12.70 -7.41 1.81
CA SER A 194 13.80 -7.48 2.78
C SER A 194 15.18 -7.32 2.15
N VAL A 195 15.30 -7.56 0.84
CA VAL A 195 16.52 -7.33 0.05
C VAL A 195 16.99 -5.87 0.12
N TYR A 196 16.10 -4.91 0.39
CA TYR A 196 16.44 -3.51 0.55
C TYR A 196 16.91 -3.14 1.97
N LYS A 197 17.01 -4.14 2.88
CA LYS A 197 17.50 -4.02 4.25
C LYS A 197 18.40 -5.21 4.64
N ASP A 198 19.05 -5.85 3.67
CA ASP A 198 19.94 -6.99 3.91
C ASP A 198 21.42 -6.59 4.08
N GLY A 199 21.72 -5.31 3.89
CA GLY A 199 23.07 -4.75 4.00
C GLY A 199 23.93 -4.96 2.76
N ILE A 200 23.34 -5.43 1.64
CA ILE A 200 24.04 -5.66 0.38
C ILE A 200 23.79 -4.46 -0.55
N ILE A 201 24.71 -3.51 -0.56
CA ILE A 201 24.58 -2.26 -1.34
C ILE A 201 24.35 -2.52 -2.84
N GLU A 202 24.95 -3.58 -3.37
CA GLU A 202 24.82 -3.98 -4.77
C GLU A 202 23.41 -4.36 -5.19
N ASN A 203 22.53 -4.70 -4.23
CA ASN A 203 21.12 -5.01 -4.48
C ASN A 203 20.19 -3.78 -4.40
N GLY A 204 20.74 -2.61 -4.07
CA GLY A 204 20.01 -1.39 -3.74
C GLY A 204 19.54 -1.44 -2.27
N GLU A 205 20.25 -0.75 -1.38
CA GLU A 205 19.90 -0.66 0.05
C GLU A 205 19.10 0.63 0.27
N LEU A 206 18.02 0.57 1.06
CA LEU A 206 17.27 1.75 1.47
C LEU A 206 17.95 2.39 2.69
N ASP A 207 18.31 3.66 2.62
CA ASP A 207 19.00 4.37 3.70
C ASP A 207 18.09 4.54 4.94
N CYS A 208 16.83 4.95 4.75
CA CYS A 208 15.89 5.09 5.86
C CYS A 208 15.25 3.75 6.27
N PRO A 209 14.70 3.63 7.50
CA PRO A 209 14.01 2.42 7.92
C PRO A 209 12.65 2.25 7.25
N PHE A 210 12.26 0.99 6.99
CA PHE A 210 10.86 0.63 6.80
C PHE A 210 10.15 0.63 8.16
N LEU A 211 8.99 1.28 8.24
CA LEU A 211 8.19 1.37 9.45
C LEU A 211 6.87 0.60 9.33
N GLY A 212 6.55 -0.20 10.35
CA GLY A 212 5.33 -0.99 10.41
C GLY A 212 5.08 -1.51 11.82
N ALA A 213 4.68 -0.63 12.75
CA ALA A 213 4.57 -0.93 14.17
C ALA A 213 3.55 -2.04 14.50
N ASN A 214 2.54 -2.22 13.66
CA ASN A 214 1.44 -3.17 13.85
C ASN A 214 1.46 -4.36 12.86
N ILE A 215 2.53 -4.51 12.06
CA ILE A 215 2.73 -5.66 11.17
C ILE A 215 3.35 -6.80 11.98
N VAL A 216 2.68 -7.97 11.99
CA VAL A 216 3.18 -9.16 12.68
C VAL A 216 2.96 -10.42 11.84
N ASP A 217 3.82 -11.41 12.02
CA ASP A 217 3.66 -12.74 11.45
C ASP A 217 2.61 -13.59 12.19
N GLY A 218 2.43 -14.84 11.74
CA GLY A 218 1.51 -15.81 12.37
C GLY A 218 1.80 -16.11 13.85
N GLU A 219 3.05 -15.89 14.31
CA GLU A 219 3.48 -16.09 15.69
C GLU A 219 3.34 -14.81 16.54
N GLY A 220 3.04 -13.66 15.91
CA GLY A 220 2.90 -12.36 16.56
C GLY A 220 4.20 -11.56 16.63
N ASN A 221 5.23 -11.95 15.88
CA ASN A 221 6.49 -11.23 15.81
C ASN A 221 6.49 -10.27 14.62
N ARG A 222 7.09 -9.07 14.80
CA ARG A 222 7.36 -8.17 13.69
C ARG A 222 8.57 -8.70 12.89
N PRO A 223 8.57 -8.59 11.54
CA PRO A 223 9.77 -8.86 10.73
C PRO A 223 10.97 -8.05 11.26
N ASN A 224 12.13 -8.66 11.33
CA ASN A 224 13.32 -8.07 11.94
C ASN A 224 13.92 -6.88 11.15
N TRP A 225 13.54 -6.71 9.90
CA TRP A 225 13.97 -5.61 9.03
C TRP A 225 12.95 -4.46 8.95
N ILE A 226 11.78 -4.60 9.60
CA ILE A 226 10.77 -3.54 9.74
C ILE A 226 10.84 -3.00 11.17
N GLU A 227 10.96 -1.67 11.30
CA GLU A 227 11.00 -1.02 12.59
C GLU A 227 9.62 -0.49 13.00
N PRO A 228 9.32 -0.35 14.29
CA PRO A 228 8.04 0.21 14.74
C PRO A 228 8.00 1.73 14.65
N TYR A 229 9.16 2.36 14.80
CA TYR A 229 9.37 3.79 14.78
C TYR A 229 10.82 4.11 14.43
N THR A 230 11.08 5.37 14.12
CA THR A 230 12.44 5.92 14.03
C THR A 230 12.54 7.23 14.82
N ILE A 231 13.77 7.61 15.12
CA ILE A 231 14.09 8.89 15.76
C ILE A 231 15.11 9.60 14.88
N VAL A 232 14.81 10.84 14.53
CA VAL A 232 15.71 11.69 13.74
C VAL A 232 15.99 12.99 14.46
N ASN A 233 17.23 13.45 14.41
CA ASN A 233 17.63 14.74 14.94
C ASN A 233 17.62 15.78 13.83
N LYS A 234 16.91 16.88 14.05
CA LYS A 234 16.79 18.01 13.12
C LYS A 234 17.26 19.28 13.85
N GLY A 235 18.52 19.68 13.58
CA GLY A 235 19.18 20.64 14.45
C GLY A 235 19.18 20.18 15.90
N ASN A 236 18.69 21.01 16.80
CA ASN A 236 18.56 20.72 18.24
C ASN A 236 17.20 20.13 18.62
N VAL A 237 16.41 19.61 17.67
CA VAL A 237 15.09 19.01 17.90
C VAL A 237 15.13 17.52 17.62
N LYS A 238 14.67 16.70 18.57
CA LYS A 238 14.52 15.24 18.46
C LYS A 238 13.11 14.90 18.02
N VAL A 239 12.94 14.30 16.82
CA VAL A 239 11.65 13.97 16.23
C VAL A 239 11.47 12.45 16.23
N GLY A 240 10.38 11.95 16.82
CA GLY A 240 9.95 10.56 16.74
C GLY A 240 8.90 10.38 15.65
N ILE A 241 9.02 9.29 14.87
CA ILE A 241 8.08 8.94 13.79
C ILE A 241 7.62 7.51 14.01
N ILE A 242 6.32 7.30 14.24
CA ILE A 242 5.70 5.96 14.33
C ILE A 242 5.02 5.67 12.99
N GLY A 243 5.32 4.50 12.38
CA GLY A 243 4.64 4.05 11.16
C GLY A 243 3.65 2.93 11.45
N VAL A 244 2.42 3.04 10.92
CA VAL A 244 1.38 2.00 11.02
C VAL A 244 0.64 1.82 9.70
N ILE A 245 0.08 0.61 9.49
CA ILE A 245 -0.83 0.29 8.38
C ILE A 245 -2.23 0.00 8.92
N GLY A 246 -3.29 0.39 8.21
CA GLY A 246 -4.68 0.24 8.68
C GLY A 246 -5.05 -1.20 9.04
N ASP A 247 -5.68 -1.40 10.19
CA ASP A 247 -6.07 -2.71 10.75
C ASP A 247 -6.90 -3.57 9.77
N ASN A 248 -7.67 -2.95 8.87
CA ASN A 248 -8.56 -3.61 7.92
C ASN A 248 -7.97 -3.78 6.51
N LEU A 249 -6.77 -3.27 6.27
CA LEU A 249 -6.15 -3.29 4.92
C LEU A 249 -5.66 -4.68 4.48
N GLU A 250 -5.61 -5.68 5.37
CA GLU A 250 -5.43 -7.08 4.96
C GLU A 250 -6.42 -7.51 3.86
N SER A 251 -7.63 -6.95 3.89
CA SER A 251 -8.65 -7.25 2.88
C SER A 251 -8.35 -6.68 1.50
N SER A 252 -7.45 -5.72 1.39
CA SER A 252 -6.99 -5.10 0.14
C SER A 252 -5.84 -5.87 -0.51
N ILE A 253 -5.22 -6.81 0.21
CA ILE A 253 -4.08 -7.61 -0.24
C ILE A 253 -4.56 -9.00 -0.69
N SER A 254 -3.93 -9.59 -1.71
CA SER A 254 -4.13 -11.00 -2.04
C SER A 254 -3.67 -11.87 -0.86
N LYS A 255 -4.44 -12.92 -0.53
CA LYS A 255 -4.06 -13.84 0.55
C LYS A 255 -2.73 -14.55 0.28
N VAL A 256 -2.40 -14.77 -0.99
CA VAL A 256 -1.12 -15.37 -1.39
C VAL A 256 0.01 -14.42 -1.05
N ALA A 257 -0.15 -13.13 -1.39
CA ALA A 257 0.83 -12.08 -1.15
C ALA A 257 0.96 -11.71 0.33
N LEU A 258 -0.16 -11.67 1.06
CA LEU A 258 -0.18 -11.41 2.52
C LEU A 258 0.49 -12.54 3.31
N GLY A 259 0.37 -13.80 2.82
CA GLY A 259 0.94 -14.96 3.51
C GLY A 259 0.34 -15.16 4.91
N ASN A 260 1.21 -15.29 5.90
CA ASN A 260 0.83 -15.44 7.32
C ASN A 260 0.87 -14.13 8.11
N TYR A 261 1.13 -13.00 7.44
CA TYR A 261 1.13 -11.69 8.08
C TYR A 261 -0.29 -11.22 8.41
N ARG A 262 -0.38 -10.40 9.43
CA ARG A 262 -1.61 -9.72 9.85
C ARG A 262 -1.29 -8.37 10.46
N PHE A 263 -2.30 -7.51 10.55
CA PHE A 263 -2.19 -6.19 11.13
C PHE A 263 -2.92 -6.14 12.46
N THR A 264 -2.19 -5.81 13.53
CA THR A 264 -2.77 -5.60 14.85
C THR A 264 -3.33 -4.17 14.97
N SER A 265 -3.95 -3.85 16.11
CA SER A 265 -4.54 -2.52 16.31
C SER A 265 -3.51 -1.39 16.13
N THR A 266 -3.81 -0.47 15.20
CA THR A 266 -3.00 0.74 14.98
C THR A 266 -2.98 1.60 16.23
N VAL A 267 -4.13 1.80 16.90
CA VAL A 267 -4.25 2.65 18.09
C VAL A 267 -3.43 2.09 19.26
N GLU A 268 -3.49 0.77 19.49
CA GLU A 268 -2.70 0.15 20.56
C GLU A 268 -1.19 0.25 20.25
N SER A 269 -0.80 0.06 19.00
CA SER A 269 0.60 0.18 18.56
C SER A 269 1.11 1.61 18.67
N VAL A 270 0.32 2.61 18.24
CA VAL A 270 0.66 4.02 18.42
C VAL A 270 0.82 4.36 19.89
N ASN A 271 -0.14 3.99 20.76
CA ASN A 271 -0.06 4.26 22.19
C ASN A 271 1.17 3.62 22.84
N LYS A 272 1.50 2.38 22.47
CA LYS A 272 2.68 1.66 22.98
C LYS A 272 3.98 2.40 22.67
N TYR A 273 4.16 2.79 21.41
CA TYR A 273 5.42 3.39 20.96
C TYR A 273 5.48 4.90 21.24
N ALA A 274 4.34 5.60 21.29
CA ALA A 274 4.27 6.98 21.77
C ALA A 274 4.75 7.10 23.22
N LYS A 275 4.35 6.14 24.07
CA LYS A 275 4.85 6.08 25.45
C LYS A 275 6.37 5.98 25.51
N ILE A 276 6.97 5.07 24.75
CA ILE A 276 8.43 4.88 24.70
C ILE A 276 9.11 6.17 24.21
N LEU A 277 8.63 6.73 23.10
CA LEU A 277 9.24 7.90 22.48
C LEU A 277 9.17 9.13 23.39
N LEU A 278 8.05 9.38 24.06
CA LEU A 278 7.88 10.54 24.93
C LEU A 278 8.49 10.34 26.33
N GLU A 279 8.30 9.15 26.94
CA GLU A 279 8.71 8.94 28.33
C GLU A 279 10.15 8.43 28.49
N GLU A 280 10.66 7.62 27.54
CA GLU A 280 12.00 7.02 27.62
C GLU A 280 12.98 7.76 26.71
N GLU A 281 12.65 7.92 25.42
CA GLU A 281 13.49 8.54 24.40
C GLU A 281 13.50 10.07 24.47
N LYS A 282 12.47 10.69 25.07
CA LYS A 282 12.35 12.14 25.24
C LYS A 282 12.39 12.91 23.93
N VAL A 283 11.61 12.47 22.94
CA VAL A 283 11.44 13.24 21.70
C VAL A 283 10.71 14.54 21.98
N ASN A 284 11.04 15.60 21.23
CA ASN A 284 10.37 16.89 21.31
C ASN A 284 9.08 16.88 20.50
N ILE A 285 9.12 16.26 19.32
CA ILE A 285 8.02 16.19 18.37
C ILE A 285 7.70 14.73 18.08
N LEU A 286 6.42 14.39 18.09
CA LEU A 286 5.93 13.05 17.78
C LEU A 286 5.01 13.07 16.57
N ILE A 287 5.39 12.34 15.51
CA ILE A 287 4.64 12.20 14.27
C ILE A 287 4.07 10.78 14.20
N VAL A 288 2.78 10.64 13.87
CA VAL A 288 2.16 9.38 13.49
C VAL A 288 1.97 9.38 11.97
N SER A 289 2.60 8.45 11.28
CA SER A 289 2.43 8.22 9.85
C SER A 289 1.64 6.93 9.65
N SER A 290 0.41 7.07 9.14
CA SER A 290 -0.58 5.99 9.06
C SER A 290 -1.00 5.77 7.62
N HIS A 291 -0.58 4.65 7.02
CA HIS A 291 -1.12 4.22 5.73
C HIS A 291 -2.47 3.54 5.97
N ALA A 292 -3.53 4.34 6.05
CA ALA A 292 -4.90 3.91 6.38
C ALA A 292 -5.92 4.93 5.87
N HIS A 293 -7.18 4.50 5.79
CA HIS A 293 -8.29 5.42 5.52
C HIS A 293 -8.25 6.61 6.48
N ASN A 294 -8.29 7.81 5.94
CA ASN A 294 -8.08 9.08 6.64
C ASN A 294 -8.94 9.23 7.91
N GLU A 295 -10.21 8.84 7.86
CA GLU A 295 -11.15 9.05 8.98
C GLU A 295 -11.04 7.97 10.07
N PHE A 296 -10.27 6.89 9.86
CA PHE A 296 -10.39 5.66 10.64
C PHE A 296 -9.94 5.81 12.10
N ALA A 297 -8.75 6.32 12.35
CA ALA A 297 -8.19 6.31 13.70
C ALA A 297 -7.57 7.65 14.15
N ASN A 298 -7.54 8.70 13.30
CA ASN A 298 -6.84 9.95 13.56
C ASN A 298 -7.16 10.56 14.92
N GLN A 299 -8.44 10.67 15.28
CA GLN A 299 -8.84 11.18 16.60
C GLN A 299 -8.34 10.27 17.73
N SER A 300 -8.29 8.97 17.53
CA SER A 300 -7.85 8.01 18.57
C SER A 300 -6.36 8.09 18.85
N TYR A 301 -5.53 8.42 17.85
CA TYR A 301 -4.09 8.57 18.03
C TYR A 301 -3.70 9.70 18.98
N VAL A 302 -4.53 10.74 19.08
CA VAL A 302 -4.27 11.94 19.90
C VAL A 302 -4.99 11.96 21.24
N ASN A 303 -5.67 10.87 21.59
CA ASN A 303 -6.49 10.82 22.82
C ASN A 303 -5.69 10.49 24.08
N THR A 304 -4.47 9.98 23.96
CA THR A 304 -3.70 9.48 25.11
C THR A 304 -2.34 10.14 25.25
N TYR A 305 -1.66 10.39 24.13
CA TYR A 305 -0.29 10.91 24.09
C TYR A 305 -0.18 12.17 23.23
N GLU A 306 0.91 12.88 23.40
CA GLU A 306 1.18 14.19 22.78
C GLU A 306 1.69 14.01 21.33
N VAL A 307 0.83 13.51 20.44
CA VAL A 307 1.09 13.48 18.99
C VAL A 307 0.96 14.90 18.45
N ASP A 308 1.90 15.33 17.62
CA ASP A 308 1.98 16.71 17.10
C ASP A 308 1.62 16.83 15.62
N ALA A 309 1.71 15.74 14.85
CA ALA A 309 1.27 15.69 13.46
C ALA A 309 0.82 14.27 13.08
N ILE A 310 -0.14 14.17 12.16
CA ILE A 310 -0.60 12.92 11.58
C ILE A 310 -0.47 13.02 10.05
N ILE A 311 0.08 11.97 9.46
CA ILE A 311 0.20 11.78 8.02
C ILE A 311 -0.64 10.58 7.63
N ASN A 312 -1.53 10.73 6.62
CA ASN A 312 -2.34 9.66 6.08
C ASN A 312 -1.95 9.30 4.63
N GLY A 313 -2.44 8.17 4.15
CA GLY A 313 -2.34 7.66 2.79
C GLY A 313 -3.47 6.69 2.49
N HIS A 314 -3.38 5.96 1.38
CA HIS A 314 -4.32 4.92 0.95
C HIS A 314 -5.61 5.42 0.27
N ASP A 315 -6.21 6.51 0.71
CA ASP A 315 -7.49 7.00 0.17
C ASP A 315 -7.36 7.72 -1.18
N HIS A 316 -6.11 8.04 -1.60
CA HIS A 316 -5.84 8.82 -2.80
C HIS A 316 -6.62 10.15 -2.81
N LYS A 317 -6.61 10.86 -1.70
CA LYS A 317 -7.28 12.16 -1.52
C LYS A 317 -6.27 13.22 -1.12
N SER A 318 -6.52 14.46 -1.50
CA SER A 318 -5.82 15.61 -0.95
C SER A 318 -6.57 16.09 0.28
N VAL A 319 -5.98 15.92 1.47
CA VAL A 319 -6.62 16.20 2.75
C VAL A 319 -5.79 17.18 3.57
N GLU A 320 -6.44 18.19 4.13
CA GLU A 320 -5.92 19.08 5.18
C GLU A 320 -6.98 19.16 6.27
N GLU A 321 -6.80 18.43 7.34
CA GLU A 321 -7.74 18.33 8.46
C GLU A 321 -7.08 18.63 9.80
N THR A 322 -7.89 18.69 10.85
CA THR A 322 -7.43 18.93 12.20
C THR A 322 -8.19 18.07 13.18
N VAL A 323 -7.48 17.38 14.08
CA VAL A 323 -8.06 16.67 15.20
C VAL A 323 -7.74 17.37 16.53
N ASN A 324 -8.51 17.09 17.58
CA ASN A 324 -8.31 17.70 18.88
C ASN A 324 -7.60 16.74 19.81
N ARG A 325 -6.40 17.10 20.25
CA ARG A 325 -5.62 16.33 21.22
C ARG A 325 -6.27 16.40 22.61
N PHE A 326 -6.03 15.40 23.45
CA PHE A 326 -6.62 15.29 24.79
C PHE A 326 -6.38 16.51 25.69
N ASP A 327 -5.30 17.26 25.48
CA ASP A 327 -4.94 18.48 26.20
C ASP A 327 -5.55 19.76 25.58
N GLY A 328 -6.34 19.63 24.52
CA GLY A 328 -7.01 20.72 23.81
C GLY A 328 -6.18 21.36 22.68
N LYS A 329 -4.93 20.95 22.47
CA LYS A 329 -4.16 21.37 21.29
C LYS A 329 -4.79 20.79 20.01
N LYS A 330 -4.65 21.53 18.92
CA LYS A 330 -5.04 21.09 17.58
C LYS A 330 -3.85 20.44 16.89
N VAL A 331 -4.07 19.28 16.28
CA VAL A 331 -3.06 18.50 15.57
C VAL A 331 -3.41 18.46 14.08
N PRO A 332 -2.48 18.84 13.18
CA PRO A 332 -2.69 18.76 11.73
C PRO A 332 -2.74 17.31 11.26
N VAL A 333 -3.59 17.07 10.26
CA VAL A 333 -3.69 15.81 9.52
C VAL A 333 -3.58 16.12 8.04
N ILE A 334 -2.64 15.48 7.34
CA ILE A 334 -2.42 15.71 5.91
C ILE A 334 -2.35 14.38 5.15
N GLU A 335 -2.90 14.37 3.93
CA GLU A 335 -2.75 13.29 2.94
C GLU A 335 -2.56 13.91 1.56
N SER A 336 -1.61 13.40 0.78
CA SER A 336 -1.42 13.79 -0.62
C SER A 336 -2.25 12.93 -1.56
N TYR A 337 -2.56 13.48 -2.75
CA TYR A 337 -3.17 12.72 -3.80
C TYR A 337 -2.17 11.73 -4.43
N THR A 338 -2.68 10.67 -5.04
CA THR A 338 -1.88 9.59 -5.65
C THR A 338 -1.01 10.05 -6.84
N LYS A 339 0.00 9.26 -7.20
CA LYS A 339 0.84 9.43 -8.40
C LYS A 339 1.51 10.80 -8.54
N ASN A 340 1.97 11.33 -7.42
CA ASN A 340 2.68 12.61 -7.36
C ASN A 340 1.89 13.83 -7.88
N TYR A 341 0.57 13.78 -7.97
CA TYR A 341 -0.23 14.94 -8.36
C TYR A 341 -0.12 16.11 -7.38
N ASN A 342 0.14 15.83 -6.13
CA ASN A 342 0.60 16.84 -5.18
C ASN A 342 1.47 16.23 -4.09
N ILE A 343 2.21 17.07 -3.39
CA ILE A 343 3.01 16.74 -2.21
C ILE A 343 2.56 17.61 -1.05
N GLY A 344 2.33 17.00 0.11
CA GLY A 344 1.90 17.69 1.32
C GLY A 344 3.08 18.18 2.15
N LYS A 345 2.92 19.36 2.77
CA LYS A 345 3.84 19.93 3.74
C LYS A 345 3.10 20.39 4.98
N ILE A 346 3.56 19.95 6.15
CA ILE A 346 3.21 20.54 7.45
C ILE A 346 4.41 21.34 7.94
N THR A 347 4.20 22.56 8.39
CA THR A 347 5.21 23.33 9.13
C THR A 347 4.72 23.51 10.56
N LEU A 348 5.42 22.90 11.52
CA LEU A 348 5.18 23.06 12.95
C LEU A 348 6.06 24.18 13.45
N SER A 349 5.48 25.23 14.02
CA SER A 349 6.22 26.28 14.74
C SER A 349 6.40 25.88 16.19
N LEU A 350 7.61 26.02 16.72
CA LEU A 350 8.01 25.55 18.03
C LEU A 350 8.15 26.72 19.03
N ASP A 351 7.93 26.42 20.30
CA ASP A 351 8.25 27.33 21.39
C ASP A 351 9.72 27.17 21.86
N ASP A 352 10.10 27.89 22.90
CA ASP A 352 11.45 27.85 23.46
C ASP A 352 11.81 26.45 24.04
N ASN A 353 10.82 25.63 24.39
CA ASN A 353 11.01 24.26 24.90
C ASN A 353 11.06 23.23 23.77
N LYS A 354 10.88 23.65 22.53
CA LYS A 354 10.76 22.82 21.33
C LYS A 354 9.44 22.02 21.27
N ASP A 355 8.41 22.48 21.99
CA ASP A 355 7.06 21.96 21.89
C ASP A 355 6.30 22.64 20.74
N MET A 356 5.42 21.91 20.05
CA MET A 356 4.58 22.48 18.99
C MET A 356 3.67 23.57 19.56
N GLN A 357 3.77 24.80 19.01
CA GLN A 357 2.95 25.95 19.34
C GLN A 357 1.82 26.19 18.32
N SER A 358 2.14 26.09 17.04
CA SER A 358 1.22 26.28 15.93
C SER A 358 1.67 25.53 14.69
N TYR A 359 0.83 25.47 13.65
CA TYR A 359 1.17 24.81 12.41
C TYR A 359 0.51 25.48 11.20
N THR A 360 1.06 25.20 10.01
CA THR A 360 0.43 25.40 8.69
C THR A 360 0.47 24.12 7.90
N MET A 361 -0.48 23.94 6.97
CA MET A 361 -0.54 22.85 6.01
C MET A 361 -0.62 23.44 4.60
N GLU A 362 0.04 22.80 3.65
CA GLU A 362 0.07 23.22 2.25
C GLU A 362 0.21 22.00 1.35
N HIS A 363 -0.40 22.04 0.16
CA HIS A 363 -0.11 21.11 -0.92
C HIS A 363 0.54 21.85 -2.09
N PHE A 364 1.52 21.23 -2.71
CA PHE A 364 2.20 21.72 -3.89
C PHE A 364 1.97 20.75 -5.05
N ASP A 365 1.69 21.30 -6.23
CA ASP A 365 1.57 20.52 -7.46
C ASP A 365 2.94 20.50 -8.18
N PRO A 366 3.61 19.32 -8.24
CA PRO A 366 4.94 19.21 -8.84
C PRO A 366 4.95 19.46 -10.36
N GLU A 367 3.82 19.40 -11.05
CA GLU A 367 3.74 19.70 -12.49
C GLU A 367 4.29 21.11 -12.82
N TYR A 368 4.18 22.05 -11.88
CA TYR A 368 4.66 23.42 -12.05
C TYR A 368 6.15 23.63 -11.75
N PHE A 369 6.89 22.58 -11.44
CA PHE A 369 8.31 22.64 -11.11
C PHE A 369 9.13 21.94 -12.19
N GLU A 370 10.36 22.43 -12.41
CA GLU A 370 11.30 21.76 -13.30
C GLU A 370 11.77 20.43 -12.71
N GLU A 371 12.24 19.52 -13.54
CA GLU A 371 12.81 18.27 -13.08
C GLU A 371 14.14 18.50 -12.35
N ASP A 372 14.34 17.89 -11.19
CA ASP A 372 15.66 17.81 -10.57
C ASP A 372 16.57 16.95 -11.44
N THR A 373 17.67 17.55 -11.89
CA THR A 373 18.57 16.94 -12.88
C THR A 373 19.23 15.68 -12.35
N ASN A 374 19.60 15.65 -11.05
CA ASN A 374 20.30 14.48 -10.50
C ASN A 374 19.36 13.29 -10.36
N LEU A 375 18.19 13.50 -9.78
CA LEU A 375 17.20 12.43 -9.64
C LEU A 375 16.69 11.95 -11.01
N LYS A 376 16.52 12.87 -11.98
CA LYS A 376 16.21 12.47 -13.36
C LYS A 376 17.27 11.54 -13.95
N ASN A 377 18.55 11.89 -13.81
CA ASN A 377 19.64 11.04 -14.29
C ASN A 377 19.65 9.67 -13.62
N ILE A 378 19.33 9.57 -12.34
CA ILE A 378 19.18 8.30 -11.62
C ILE A 378 18.05 7.49 -12.23
N MET A 379 16.88 8.08 -12.45
CA MET A 379 15.73 7.41 -13.06
C MET A 379 16.03 6.97 -14.51
N ASP A 380 16.78 7.76 -15.26
CA ASP A 380 17.21 7.39 -16.63
C ASP A 380 18.08 6.12 -16.65
N VAL A 381 18.94 5.89 -15.64
CA VAL A 381 19.71 4.63 -15.52
C VAL A 381 18.80 3.41 -15.40
N TYR A 382 17.76 3.48 -14.58
CA TYR A 382 16.78 2.41 -14.45
C TYR A 382 15.94 2.24 -15.73
N ASN A 383 15.61 3.35 -16.38
CA ASN A 383 14.82 3.33 -17.61
C ASN A 383 15.58 2.72 -18.79
N GLU A 384 16.93 2.79 -18.85
CA GLU A 384 17.73 2.10 -19.86
C GLU A 384 17.40 0.59 -19.92
N VAL A 385 17.06 -0.02 -18.78
CA VAL A 385 16.75 -1.45 -18.68
C VAL A 385 15.33 -1.77 -19.17
N THR A 386 14.35 -0.90 -18.89
CA THR A 386 12.93 -1.20 -19.06
C THR A 386 12.28 -0.55 -20.28
N ALA A 387 12.89 0.51 -20.84
CA ALA A 387 12.29 1.34 -21.90
C ALA A 387 11.88 0.56 -23.15
N ALA A 388 12.69 -0.40 -23.57
CA ALA A 388 12.40 -1.21 -24.77
C ALA A 388 11.12 -2.03 -24.61
N TYR A 389 10.94 -2.65 -23.45
CA TYR A 389 9.73 -3.40 -23.12
C TYR A 389 8.52 -2.48 -22.97
N GLN A 390 8.68 -1.39 -22.21
CA GLN A 390 7.60 -0.44 -21.96
C GLN A 390 7.02 0.15 -23.23
N SER A 391 7.89 0.55 -24.20
CA SER A 391 7.51 1.23 -25.45
C SER A 391 7.06 0.30 -26.57
N GLU A 392 7.18 -1.02 -26.41
CA GLU A 392 6.73 -1.99 -27.42
C GLU A 392 5.23 -1.82 -27.70
N VAL A 393 4.89 -1.45 -28.95
CA VAL A 393 3.50 -1.38 -29.41
C VAL A 393 3.01 -2.80 -29.68
N ILE A 394 2.07 -3.27 -28.88
CA ILE A 394 1.56 -4.65 -28.92
C ILE A 394 0.23 -4.79 -29.65
N GLY A 395 -0.45 -3.68 -29.94
CA GLY A 395 -1.71 -3.70 -30.66
C GLY A 395 -2.29 -2.32 -30.93
N TYR A 396 -3.45 -2.30 -31.60
CA TYR A 396 -4.16 -1.09 -31.95
C TYR A 396 -5.67 -1.25 -31.71
N LYS A 397 -6.29 -0.26 -31.05
CA LYS A 397 -7.74 -0.16 -30.94
C LYS A 397 -8.11 1.31 -30.95
N GLU A 398 -8.92 1.72 -31.93
CA GLU A 398 -9.41 3.11 -32.03
C GLU A 398 -10.09 3.52 -30.71
N GLY A 399 -9.61 4.62 -30.11
CA GLY A 399 -10.08 5.14 -28.83
C GLY A 399 -9.68 4.33 -27.60
N GLY A 400 -8.81 3.31 -27.76
CA GLY A 400 -8.29 2.51 -26.65
C GLY A 400 -9.32 1.65 -25.91
N PHE A 401 -9.12 1.43 -24.64
CA PHE A 401 -10.01 0.67 -23.75
C PHE A 401 -10.39 1.50 -22.51
N ASN A 402 -11.66 1.55 -22.16
CA ASN A 402 -12.02 1.86 -20.79
C ASN A 402 -11.82 0.63 -19.88
N LYS A 403 -11.79 0.82 -18.55
CA LYS A 403 -11.57 -0.25 -17.57
C LYS A 403 -12.47 -1.48 -17.79
N LYS A 404 -13.77 -1.23 -18.01
CA LYS A 404 -14.76 -2.29 -18.21
C LYS A 404 -14.50 -3.08 -19.49
N ASP A 405 -14.24 -2.40 -20.61
CA ASP A 405 -14.04 -3.05 -21.90
C ASP A 405 -12.75 -3.85 -21.92
N LEU A 406 -11.67 -3.37 -21.27
CA LEU A 406 -10.43 -4.11 -21.11
C LEU A 406 -10.66 -5.39 -20.30
N ALA A 407 -11.31 -5.28 -19.14
CA ALA A 407 -11.61 -6.44 -18.30
C ALA A 407 -12.45 -7.50 -19.01
N ILE A 408 -13.51 -7.07 -19.72
CA ILE A 408 -14.40 -7.97 -20.46
C ILE A 408 -13.64 -8.66 -21.59
N SER A 409 -12.85 -7.90 -22.36
CA SER A 409 -12.04 -8.44 -23.45
C SER A 409 -11.03 -9.47 -22.91
N THR A 410 -10.36 -9.17 -21.82
CA THR A 410 -9.40 -10.08 -21.17
C THR A 410 -10.09 -11.34 -20.62
N CYS A 411 -11.19 -11.21 -19.90
CA CYS A 411 -11.96 -12.35 -19.40
C CYS A 411 -12.52 -13.22 -20.54
N THR A 412 -12.90 -12.60 -21.66
CA THR A 412 -13.38 -13.37 -22.84
C THR A 412 -12.25 -14.20 -23.44
N TYR A 413 -11.08 -13.62 -23.61
CA TYR A 413 -9.90 -14.34 -24.07
C TYR A 413 -9.51 -15.50 -23.14
N ILE A 414 -9.53 -15.25 -21.82
CA ILE A 414 -9.22 -16.26 -20.80
C ILE A 414 -10.25 -17.42 -20.86
N ALA A 415 -11.55 -17.11 -20.97
CA ALA A 415 -12.58 -18.14 -21.10
C ALA A 415 -12.36 -19.03 -22.34
N GLU A 416 -11.97 -18.44 -23.47
CA GLU A 416 -11.63 -19.18 -24.70
C GLU A 416 -10.33 -19.99 -24.55
N LYS A 417 -9.27 -19.38 -23.98
CA LYS A 417 -7.95 -20.03 -23.77
C LYS A 417 -8.08 -21.32 -22.95
N TYR A 418 -8.93 -21.32 -21.93
CA TYR A 418 -9.09 -22.45 -21.00
C TYR A 418 -10.32 -23.32 -21.26
N ASP A 419 -11.08 -23.06 -22.32
CA ASP A 419 -12.36 -23.73 -22.59
C ASP A 419 -13.27 -23.72 -21.33
N ALA A 420 -13.44 -22.51 -20.77
CA ALA A 420 -14.22 -22.27 -19.56
C ALA A 420 -15.55 -21.58 -19.86
N ALA A 421 -16.59 -21.96 -19.15
CA ALA A 421 -17.89 -21.32 -19.27
C ALA A 421 -17.88 -19.88 -18.71
N VAL A 422 -17.09 -19.66 -17.66
CA VAL A 422 -16.96 -18.36 -16.99
C VAL A 422 -15.50 -18.06 -16.69
N ALA A 423 -15.05 -16.86 -17.09
CA ALA A 423 -13.84 -16.22 -16.57
C ALA A 423 -14.24 -14.92 -15.88
N MET A 424 -13.62 -14.62 -14.74
CA MET A 424 -13.96 -13.44 -13.95
C MET A 424 -12.75 -12.82 -13.26
N MET A 425 -12.83 -11.50 -13.05
CA MET A 425 -11.88 -10.72 -12.25
C MET A 425 -12.61 -9.63 -11.47
N ASN A 426 -12.04 -9.18 -10.35
CA ASN A 426 -12.60 -8.07 -9.58
C ASN A 426 -12.55 -6.75 -10.33
N THR A 427 -13.53 -5.88 -10.09
CA THR A 427 -13.61 -4.56 -10.75
C THR A 427 -12.46 -3.64 -10.35
N GLY A 428 -11.96 -3.74 -9.11
CA GLY A 428 -10.79 -3.00 -8.64
C GLY A 428 -9.46 -3.47 -9.22
N GLY A 429 -9.42 -4.63 -9.89
CA GLY A 429 -8.22 -5.15 -10.56
C GLY A 429 -7.80 -4.36 -11.79
N VAL A 430 -8.70 -3.52 -12.35
CA VAL A 430 -8.37 -2.64 -13.49
C VAL A 430 -8.22 -1.20 -12.98
N ARG A 431 -7.00 -0.70 -12.99
CA ARG A 431 -6.63 0.56 -12.32
C ARG A 431 -6.72 1.79 -13.23
N ALA A 432 -6.50 1.66 -14.54
CA ALA A 432 -6.51 2.76 -15.50
C ALA A 432 -7.29 2.42 -16.79
N ASN A 433 -7.72 3.47 -17.51
CA ASN A 433 -8.14 3.35 -18.91
C ASN A 433 -6.89 3.38 -19.80
N ILE A 434 -6.96 2.74 -20.94
CA ILE A 434 -5.99 2.93 -22.02
C ILE A 434 -6.63 3.90 -23.02
N SER A 435 -6.22 5.17 -22.98
CA SER A 435 -6.85 6.22 -23.80
C SER A 435 -6.24 6.32 -25.21
N GLN A 436 -5.04 5.80 -25.40
CA GLN A 436 -4.32 5.80 -26.67
C GLN A 436 -4.82 4.68 -27.58
N SER A 437 -4.81 4.94 -28.91
CA SER A 437 -5.18 3.92 -29.89
C SER A 437 -4.05 2.91 -30.14
N GLU A 438 -2.79 3.32 -30.10
CA GLU A 438 -1.64 2.43 -30.06
C GLU A 438 -1.44 1.96 -28.62
N ILE A 439 -1.44 0.64 -28.42
CA ILE A 439 -1.38 0.05 -27.10
C ILE A 439 0.02 -0.51 -26.89
N THR A 440 0.69 -0.05 -25.82
CA THR A 440 2.01 -0.52 -25.43
C THR A 440 1.94 -1.44 -24.20
N ASN A 441 3.01 -2.17 -23.92
CA ASN A 441 3.12 -2.96 -22.70
C ASN A 441 2.96 -2.07 -21.46
N ALA A 442 3.55 -0.86 -21.42
CA ALA A 442 3.42 0.08 -20.30
C ALA A 442 1.95 0.39 -19.98
N LEU A 443 1.13 0.69 -21.00
CA LEU A 443 -0.29 0.99 -20.84
C LEU A 443 -1.09 -0.18 -20.26
N VAL A 444 -0.74 -1.42 -20.64
CA VAL A 444 -1.39 -2.61 -20.08
C VAL A 444 -0.96 -2.83 -18.64
N TYR A 445 0.32 -2.58 -18.29
CA TYR A 445 0.78 -2.63 -16.92
C TYR A 445 0.07 -1.61 -16.01
N GLU A 446 -0.09 -0.36 -16.46
CA GLU A 446 -0.82 0.65 -15.71
C GLU A 446 -2.30 0.28 -15.50
N ALA A 447 -2.89 -0.37 -16.50
CA ALA A 447 -4.28 -0.80 -16.42
C ALA A 447 -4.47 -2.06 -15.56
N LEU A 448 -3.53 -3.01 -15.60
CA LEU A 448 -3.54 -4.29 -14.89
C LEU A 448 -2.21 -4.50 -14.15
N PRO A 449 -1.93 -3.70 -13.09
CA PRO A 449 -0.61 -3.67 -12.46
C PRO A 449 -0.31 -4.89 -11.57
N PHE A 450 -1.32 -5.69 -11.21
CA PHE A 450 -1.18 -6.80 -10.27
C PHE A 450 -0.71 -8.08 -10.96
N ASP A 451 0.17 -8.82 -10.29
CA ASP A 451 0.62 -10.15 -10.71
C ASP A 451 -0.38 -11.22 -10.21
N ASN A 452 -1.66 -11.04 -10.58
CA ASN A 452 -2.70 -12.00 -10.19
C ASN A 452 -2.65 -13.24 -11.07
N GLU A 453 -2.39 -14.41 -10.45
CA GLU A 453 -2.40 -15.73 -11.10
C GLU A 453 -3.83 -16.18 -11.39
N LEU A 454 -4.01 -16.92 -12.48
CA LEU A 454 -5.29 -17.51 -12.87
C LEU A 454 -5.49 -18.87 -12.21
N TYR A 455 -6.60 -19.03 -11.51
CA TYR A 455 -7.03 -20.28 -10.90
C TYR A 455 -8.24 -20.84 -11.64
N ILE A 456 -8.22 -22.17 -11.88
CA ILE A 456 -9.31 -22.91 -12.51
C ILE A 456 -9.98 -23.79 -11.47
N ALA A 457 -11.30 -23.89 -11.54
CA ALA A 457 -12.08 -24.85 -10.76
C ALA A 457 -13.21 -25.46 -11.59
N THR A 458 -13.71 -26.61 -11.18
CA THR A 458 -14.90 -27.30 -11.74
C THR A 458 -16.01 -27.24 -10.71
N VAL A 459 -17.13 -26.61 -11.06
CA VAL A 459 -18.28 -26.40 -10.17
C VAL A 459 -19.56 -26.96 -10.79
N THR A 460 -20.53 -27.32 -9.95
CA THR A 460 -21.89 -27.67 -10.40
C THR A 460 -22.64 -26.41 -10.85
N GLY A 461 -23.70 -26.57 -11.66
CA GLY A 461 -24.51 -25.43 -12.10
C GLY A 461 -25.14 -24.67 -10.94
N LYS A 462 -25.53 -25.39 -9.87
CA LYS A 462 -26.06 -24.77 -8.66
C LYS A 462 -25.03 -23.87 -7.95
N GLU A 463 -23.79 -24.30 -7.88
CA GLU A 463 -22.68 -23.52 -7.31
C GLU A 463 -22.31 -22.34 -8.23
N LEU A 464 -22.25 -22.58 -9.54
CA LEU A 464 -22.03 -21.54 -10.53
C LEU A 464 -23.08 -20.43 -10.42
N TYR A 465 -24.35 -20.78 -10.23
CA TYR A 465 -25.41 -19.79 -10.01
C TYR A 465 -25.11 -18.90 -8.78
N GLN A 466 -24.63 -19.48 -7.68
CA GLN A 466 -24.27 -18.72 -6.47
C GLN A 466 -23.08 -17.78 -6.73
N ILE A 467 -22.04 -18.26 -7.43
CA ILE A 467 -20.83 -17.50 -7.76
C ILE A 467 -21.19 -16.28 -8.60
N VAL A 468 -21.89 -16.48 -9.73
CA VAL A 468 -22.18 -15.42 -10.69
C VAL A 468 -23.26 -14.45 -10.23
N SER A 469 -24.03 -14.81 -9.21
CA SER A 469 -25.02 -13.93 -8.58
C SER A 469 -24.37 -12.87 -7.66
N LYS A 470 -23.08 -13.00 -7.34
CA LYS A 470 -22.35 -11.99 -6.56
C LYS A 470 -22.00 -10.77 -7.43
N SER A 471 -22.02 -9.60 -6.83
CA SER A 471 -21.59 -8.36 -7.46
C SER A 471 -20.08 -8.12 -7.31
N GLY A 472 -19.53 -7.14 -8.02
CA GLY A 472 -18.16 -6.68 -7.86
C GLY A 472 -17.13 -7.34 -8.80
N ASN A 473 -17.58 -8.14 -9.77
CA ASN A 473 -16.70 -8.76 -10.75
C ASN A 473 -17.06 -8.35 -12.20
N TYR A 474 -16.07 -8.40 -13.08
CA TYR A 474 -16.23 -8.45 -14.53
C TYR A 474 -16.23 -9.91 -14.99
N PHE A 475 -16.97 -10.19 -16.05
CA PHE A 475 -17.13 -11.52 -16.64
C PHE A 475 -16.93 -11.48 -18.15
N ASN A 476 -16.55 -12.61 -18.75
CA ASN A 476 -16.49 -12.78 -20.20
C ASN A 476 -17.84 -12.50 -20.88
N GLN A 477 -17.82 -12.10 -22.15
CA GLN A 477 -19.04 -11.80 -22.91
C GLN A 477 -19.71 -13.00 -23.56
N SER A 478 -19.02 -14.14 -23.66
CA SER A 478 -19.53 -15.35 -24.31
C SER A 478 -20.18 -16.31 -23.32
N GLY A 479 -21.08 -17.14 -23.82
CA GLY A 479 -21.67 -18.19 -23.02
C GLY A 479 -22.55 -17.69 -21.87
N ILE A 480 -22.21 -18.07 -20.65
CA ILE A 480 -22.92 -17.73 -19.41
C ILE A 480 -22.51 -16.35 -18.92
N GLY A 481 -21.22 -16.00 -18.99
CA GLY A 481 -20.70 -14.70 -18.63
C GLY A 481 -21.08 -13.61 -19.65
N ASN A 482 -21.37 -12.38 -19.18
CA ASN A 482 -21.72 -11.24 -20.02
C ASN A 482 -21.41 -9.92 -19.31
N GLY A 483 -20.23 -9.37 -19.51
CA GLY A 483 -19.83 -8.09 -18.93
C GLY A 483 -19.78 -8.13 -17.40
N THR A 484 -20.61 -7.31 -16.74
CA THR A 484 -20.78 -7.32 -15.28
C THR A 484 -21.94 -8.19 -14.82
N ASN A 485 -22.62 -8.86 -15.75
CA ASN A 485 -23.78 -9.74 -15.49
C ASN A 485 -23.58 -11.08 -16.18
N CYS A 486 -24.17 -12.11 -15.62
CA CYS A 486 -24.22 -13.43 -16.22
C CYS A 486 -25.64 -13.77 -16.67
N ASN A 487 -25.73 -14.57 -17.74
CA ASN A 487 -27.01 -15.09 -18.20
C ASN A 487 -27.39 -16.33 -17.38
N LEU A 488 -27.99 -16.11 -16.22
CA LEU A 488 -28.37 -17.16 -15.28
C LEU A 488 -29.29 -18.23 -15.89
N SER A 489 -30.07 -17.88 -16.94
CA SER A 489 -30.98 -18.83 -17.62
C SER A 489 -30.27 -19.91 -18.45
N LYS A 490 -28.98 -19.73 -18.69
CA LYS A 490 -28.14 -20.73 -19.41
C LYS A 490 -27.49 -21.74 -18.48
N ILE A 491 -27.61 -21.56 -17.16
CA ILE A 491 -27.01 -22.47 -16.18
C ILE A 491 -27.96 -23.63 -15.95
N ASN A 492 -27.48 -24.86 -16.10
CA ASN A 492 -28.20 -26.10 -15.79
C ASN A 492 -27.63 -26.68 -14.49
N ASP A 493 -28.46 -26.77 -13.46
CA ASP A 493 -28.07 -27.24 -12.13
C ASP A 493 -27.42 -28.63 -12.11
N ASN A 494 -27.71 -29.47 -13.11
CA ASN A 494 -27.23 -30.85 -13.21
C ASN A 494 -25.96 -31.02 -14.06
N GLU A 495 -25.42 -29.93 -14.60
CA GLU A 495 -24.18 -29.94 -15.36
C GLU A 495 -23.03 -29.39 -14.51
N THR A 496 -21.81 -29.70 -14.92
CA THR A 496 -20.60 -29.14 -14.34
C THR A 496 -19.98 -28.12 -15.31
N TYR A 497 -19.34 -27.11 -14.75
CA TYR A 497 -18.78 -26.00 -15.49
C TYR A 497 -17.36 -25.71 -15.03
N LYS A 498 -16.46 -25.58 -15.98
CA LYS A 498 -15.13 -25.03 -15.72
C LYS A 498 -15.23 -23.51 -15.59
N ILE A 499 -14.63 -22.97 -14.55
CA ILE A 499 -14.56 -21.55 -14.29
C ILE A 499 -13.12 -21.12 -14.07
N VAL A 500 -12.79 -19.87 -14.45
CA VAL A 500 -11.47 -19.27 -14.24
C VAL A 500 -11.62 -17.98 -13.46
N CYS A 501 -10.71 -17.73 -12.54
CA CYS A 501 -10.73 -16.54 -11.69
C CYS A 501 -9.31 -16.12 -11.34
N VAL A 502 -9.10 -14.84 -11.06
CA VAL A 502 -7.84 -14.37 -10.47
C VAL A 502 -7.73 -14.84 -9.01
N ASP A 503 -6.53 -15.17 -8.57
CA ASP A 503 -6.20 -15.64 -7.21
C ASP A 503 -6.73 -14.73 -6.11
N TYR A 504 -6.65 -13.40 -6.30
CA TYR A 504 -7.23 -12.40 -5.39
C TYR A 504 -8.71 -12.65 -5.11
N VAL A 505 -9.52 -12.99 -6.12
CA VAL A 505 -10.95 -13.31 -5.95
C VAL A 505 -11.11 -14.73 -5.43
N ALA A 506 -10.40 -15.70 -6.02
CA ALA A 506 -10.50 -17.12 -5.68
C ALA A 506 -10.24 -17.39 -4.19
N THR A 507 -9.32 -16.65 -3.57
CA THR A 507 -8.94 -16.80 -2.16
C THR A 507 -9.82 -16.03 -1.16
N LYS A 508 -10.75 -15.18 -1.61
CA LYS A 508 -11.71 -14.50 -0.71
C LYS A 508 -12.68 -15.52 -0.09
N THR A 509 -13.07 -15.30 1.15
CA THR A 509 -13.82 -16.24 1.99
C THR A 509 -15.01 -16.91 1.29
N PHE A 510 -15.78 -16.17 0.49
CA PHE A 510 -16.91 -16.74 -0.24
C PHE A 510 -16.44 -17.65 -1.39
N TYR A 511 -15.47 -17.17 -2.21
CA TYR A 511 -15.04 -17.89 -3.41
C TYR A 511 -14.12 -19.07 -3.09
N ALA A 512 -13.37 -19.03 -1.98
CA ALA A 512 -12.51 -20.11 -1.52
C ALA A 512 -13.26 -21.44 -1.29
N ASN A 513 -14.57 -21.38 -1.09
CA ASN A 513 -15.41 -22.59 -1.01
C ASN A 513 -15.55 -23.33 -2.35
N TYR A 514 -15.20 -22.69 -3.47
CA TYR A 514 -15.33 -23.20 -4.83
C TYR A 514 -13.98 -23.31 -5.56
N PHE A 515 -12.92 -22.71 -5.01
CA PHE A 515 -11.57 -22.79 -5.54
C PHE A 515 -10.69 -23.53 -4.54
N ASN A 516 -10.86 -24.85 -4.47
CA ASN A 516 -10.16 -25.77 -3.58
C ASN A 516 -10.04 -27.16 -4.22
N ASP A 517 -9.39 -28.11 -3.55
CA ASP A 517 -9.12 -29.44 -4.06
C ASP A 517 -10.40 -30.26 -4.35
N GLU A 518 -11.52 -29.98 -3.65
CA GLU A 518 -12.81 -30.65 -3.89
C GLU A 518 -13.42 -30.26 -5.24
N HIS A 519 -12.96 -29.14 -5.82
CA HIS A 519 -13.41 -28.58 -7.09
C HIS A 519 -12.32 -28.65 -8.17
N ASP A 520 -11.38 -29.60 -8.06
CA ASP A 520 -10.27 -29.79 -9.00
C ASP A 520 -9.46 -28.50 -9.24
N LEU A 521 -9.07 -27.80 -8.15
CA LEU A 521 -8.31 -26.54 -8.25
C LEU A 521 -7.02 -26.74 -9.04
N ILE A 522 -6.85 -25.91 -10.07
CA ILE A 522 -5.60 -25.79 -10.83
C ILE A 522 -5.10 -24.35 -10.73
N LYS A 523 -3.90 -24.19 -10.22
CA LYS A 523 -3.11 -22.95 -10.38
C LYS A 523 -2.40 -23.03 -11.71
N THR A 524 -2.63 -22.07 -12.59
CA THR A 524 -2.20 -22.19 -13.99
C THR A 524 -0.76 -21.78 -14.23
N GLY A 525 -0.20 -20.94 -13.35
CA GLY A 525 1.06 -20.23 -13.61
C GLY A 525 0.95 -19.06 -14.59
N ASP A 526 -0.23 -18.83 -15.20
CA ASP A 526 -0.48 -17.70 -16.08
C ASP A 526 -1.03 -16.51 -15.28
N TYR A 527 -0.55 -15.31 -15.60
CA TYR A 527 -1.03 -14.06 -14.99
C TYR A 527 -2.06 -13.37 -15.88
N ILE A 528 -3.03 -12.69 -15.23
CA ILE A 528 -4.10 -11.99 -15.96
C ILE A 528 -3.56 -10.93 -16.93
N ARG A 529 -2.51 -10.20 -16.55
CA ARG A 529 -1.87 -9.19 -17.39
C ARG A 529 -1.28 -9.81 -18.66
N ASP A 530 -0.60 -10.94 -18.55
CA ASP A 530 0.00 -11.62 -19.70
C ASP A 530 -1.07 -12.10 -20.66
N CYS A 531 -2.18 -12.63 -20.15
CA CYS A 531 -3.35 -12.97 -20.96
C CYS A 531 -3.96 -11.74 -21.64
N ALA A 532 -3.96 -10.57 -21.01
CA ALA A 532 -4.40 -9.33 -21.65
C ALA A 532 -3.45 -8.90 -22.78
N ILE A 533 -2.14 -9.01 -22.58
CA ILE A 533 -1.10 -8.74 -23.58
C ILE A 533 -1.25 -9.72 -24.77
N GLU A 534 -1.39 -11.02 -24.49
CA GLU A 534 -1.63 -12.04 -25.53
C GLU A 534 -2.90 -11.75 -26.34
N ASN A 535 -4.00 -11.41 -25.65
CA ASN A 535 -5.26 -11.05 -26.29
C ASN A 535 -5.08 -9.85 -27.24
N ILE A 536 -4.39 -8.80 -26.77
CA ILE A 536 -4.16 -7.59 -27.57
C ILE A 536 -3.28 -7.91 -28.79
N LYS A 537 -2.18 -8.66 -28.60
CA LYS A 537 -1.30 -9.09 -29.70
C LYS A 537 -2.02 -9.96 -30.75
N GLN A 538 -3.01 -10.75 -30.34
CA GLN A 538 -3.73 -11.65 -31.25
C GLN A 538 -4.92 -10.96 -31.94
N ASN A 539 -5.73 -10.20 -31.21
CA ASN A 539 -7.05 -9.77 -31.64
C ASN A 539 -7.14 -8.29 -32.02
N TYR A 540 -6.12 -7.47 -31.69
CA TYR A 540 -6.10 -6.03 -31.93
C TYR A 540 -4.88 -5.62 -32.78
N LYS A 541 -4.64 -6.35 -33.88
CA LYS A 541 -3.58 -6.05 -34.85
C LYS A 541 -3.94 -4.82 -35.67
N LYS A 542 -2.90 -4.00 -36.00
CA LYS A 542 -3.05 -2.86 -36.93
C LYS A 542 -3.17 -3.32 -38.36
#